data_b38fd507d28ff7f5b6614f2978bc8fec
#
_entry.id   b38fd507d28ff7f5b6614f2978bc8fec
#
_cell.length_a   1.000
_cell.length_b   1.000
_cell.length_c   1.000
_cell.angle_alpha   90.00
_cell.angle_beta   90.00
_cell.angle_gamma   90.00
#
_symmetry.space_group_name_H-M   'P 1'
#
loop_
_entity.id
_entity.type
_entity.pdbx_description
1 polymer ?
#
loop_
_entity_poly.entity_id
_entity_poly.type
_entity_poly.pdbx_seq_one_letter_code
_entity_poly.pdbx_strand_id
1 'polypeptide(L)'
;MNGKYKVPDLSGIGQEPAEETLAHCEIVRIDQYRPYMKPVAGFSSSGNGDLRTIEMAARKAMEFVRYATGLRREEARLSQLNIGLKCGESDTTSGFASNPAVGVVTERLTSSGATIMFGETPELTGAEQVLVKSFEKDELRTEFMKVYKSYFDFILSQGVDLLGSQPNKGNIAGGISTIEEKAMGNIQKIGRAKIHGILDTAEAPREPGLYFMNTSSAAADLLTAMAAAGAAVQLFTTGKGNNVGTAISPVIKICANRETCENSAENIDVDISGIIYGGSSLLSGADAIMECMARVCSGEYTSTEMLFHEEFAPTRLFPQS
;
A
#
# COMPACT_ATOMS: atom_id res chain seq x y z
N MET A 1 -18.51 -9.11 11.49
CA MET A 1 -18.13 -7.93 10.67
C MET A 1 -18.80 -8.03 9.32
N ASN A 2 -19.64 -7.06 8.97
CA ASN A 2 -20.22 -7.01 7.63
C ASN A 2 -19.29 -6.21 6.73
N GLY A 3 -18.14 -6.79 6.38
CA GLY A 3 -17.31 -6.25 5.32
C GLY A 3 -18.07 -6.36 4.00
N LYS A 4 -18.64 -5.27 3.54
CA LYS A 4 -19.25 -5.23 2.21
C LYS A 4 -18.13 -4.99 1.21
N TYR A 5 -17.91 -5.96 0.34
CA TYR A 5 -17.00 -5.79 -0.80
C TYR A 5 -17.68 -4.94 -1.86
N LYS A 6 -16.94 -3.95 -2.40
CA LYS A 6 -17.41 -3.19 -3.56
C LYS A 6 -17.13 -3.99 -4.82
N VAL A 7 -18.16 -4.47 -5.47
CA VAL A 7 -18.06 -5.09 -6.80
C VAL A 7 -18.70 -4.16 -7.85
N PRO A 8 -18.07 -4.00 -9.03
CA PRO A 8 -18.72 -3.31 -10.13
C PRO A 8 -20.06 -3.95 -10.46
N ASP A 9 -21.06 -3.13 -10.81
CA ASP A 9 -22.31 -3.66 -11.35
C ASP A 9 -22.02 -4.39 -12.65
N LEU A 10 -22.12 -5.71 -12.56
CA LEU A 10 -21.88 -6.65 -13.65
C LEU A 10 -23.18 -7.02 -14.37
N SER A 11 -24.25 -6.23 -14.22
CA SER A 11 -25.47 -6.41 -14.98
C SER A 11 -25.20 -6.30 -16.49
N GLY A 12 -24.94 -7.43 -17.11
CA GLY A 12 -24.45 -7.58 -18.49
C GLY A 12 -23.36 -8.63 -18.63
N ILE A 13 -22.78 -9.11 -17.54
CA ILE A 13 -21.87 -10.25 -17.52
C ILE A 13 -22.71 -11.46 -17.06
N GLY A 14 -23.38 -12.09 -17.93
CA GLY A 14 -24.17 -13.33 -17.97
C GLY A 14 -24.23 -14.34 -16.80
N GLN A 15 -23.72 -14.04 -15.62
CA GLN A 15 -23.96 -14.77 -14.38
C GLN A 15 -24.16 -13.77 -13.24
N GLU A 16 -25.36 -13.72 -12.72
CA GLU A 16 -25.61 -13.06 -11.45
C GLU A 16 -24.82 -13.81 -10.35
N PRO A 17 -24.04 -13.09 -9.52
CA PRO A 17 -23.44 -13.71 -8.33
C PRO A 17 -24.54 -14.33 -7.47
N ALA A 18 -24.26 -15.45 -6.79
CA ALA A 18 -25.23 -16.06 -5.89
C ALA A 18 -25.75 -15.01 -4.89
N GLU A 19 -27.05 -15.06 -4.56
CA GLU A 19 -27.69 -14.12 -3.62
C GLU A 19 -26.93 -13.98 -2.30
N GLU A 20 -26.32 -15.06 -1.83
CA GLU A 20 -25.50 -15.13 -0.64
C GLU A 20 -24.19 -14.30 -0.76
N THR A 21 -23.61 -14.24 -1.95
CA THR A 21 -22.44 -13.40 -2.26
C THR A 21 -22.83 -11.93 -2.35
N LEU A 22 -23.98 -11.61 -2.95
CA LEU A 22 -24.50 -10.23 -3.06
C LEU A 22 -24.90 -9.64 -1.71
N ALA A 23 -25.32 -10.48 -0.74
CA ALA A 23 -25.70 -10.02 0.60
C ALA A 23 -24.50 -9.38 1.35
N HIS A 24 -23.26 -9.69 0.96
CA HIS A 24 -22.03 -9.18 1.53
C HIS A 24 -21.30 -8.18 0.64
N CYS A 25 -21.85 -7.85 -0.53
CA CYS A 25 -21.23 -6.97 -1.51
C CYS A 25 -21.99 -5.64 -1.64
N GLU A 26 -21.24 -4.54 -1.76
CA GLU A 26 -21.81 -3.27 -2.26
C GLU A 26 -21.63 -3.24 -3.78
N ILE A 27 -22.75 -3.22 -4.53
CA ILE A 27 -22.69 -3.09 -5.98
C ILE A 27 -22.40 -1.63 -6.33
N VAL A 28 -21.25 -1.38 -6.93
CA VAL A 28 -20.83 -0.05 -7.38
C VAL A 28 -21.08 0.07 -8.89
N ARG A 29 -21.96 0.98 -9.28
CA ARG A 29 -22.29 1.24 -10.67
C ARG A 29 -21.28 2.19 -11.30
N ILE A 30 -20.94 1.97 -12.57
CA ILE A 30 -20.00 2.83 -13.33
C ILE A 30 -20.47 4.29 -13.36
N ASP A 31 -21.78 4.55 -13.41
CA ASP A 31 -22.36 5.88 -13.37
C ASP A 31 -22.12 6.64 -12.06
N GLN A 32 -21.85 5.94 -10.95
CA GLN A 32 -21.49 6.55 -9.67
C GLN A 32 -20.12 7.25 -9.71
N TYR A 33 -19.24 6.90 -10.67
CA TYR A 33 -17.95 7.56 -10.85
C TYR A 33 -18.02 8.85 -11.68
N ARG A 34 -19.12 9.11 -12.39
CA ARG A 34 -19.31 10.33 -13.19
C ARG A 34 -19.19 11.64 -12.39
N PRO A 35 -19.67 11.72 -11.11
CA PRO A 35 -19.51 12.95 -10.33
C PRO A 35 -18.07 13.37 -10.10
N TYR A 36 -17.13 12.43 -10.16
CA TYR A 36 -15.70 12.73 -9.98
C TYR A 36 -15.01 13.26 -11.26
N MET A 37 -15.77 13.45 -12.35
CA MET A 37 -15.26 13.92 -13.65
C MET A 37 -14.08 13.09 -14.20
N LYS A 38 -13.93 11.85 -13.71
CA LYS A 38 -12.89 10.91 -14.19
C LYS A 38 -13.47 10.04 -15.31
N PRO A 39 -12.75 9.82 -16.41
CA PRO A 39 -13.19 8.90 -17.45
C PRO A 39 -13.19 7.46 -16.91
N VAL A 40 -14.31 6.78 -17.04
CA VAL A 40 -14.51 5.39 -16.64
C VAL A 40 -15.17 4.61 -17.76
N ALA A 41 -14.74 3.37 -18.00
CA ALA A 41 -15.38 2.47 -18.96
C ALA A 41 -15.36 1.03 -18.43
N GLY A 42 -16.43 0.30 -18.70
CA GLY A 42 -16.54 -1.13 -18.42
C GLY A 42 -16.78 -1.91 -19.71
N PHE A 43 -16.25 -3.13 -19.76
CA PHE A 43 -16.38 -4.03 -20.91
C PHE A 43 -16.75 -5.44 -20.41
N SER A 44 -17.68 -6.08 -21.12
CA SER A 44 -18.10 -7.45 -20.81
C SER A 44 -17.53 -8.42 -21.85
N SER A 45 -16.87 -9.48 -21.40
CA SER A 45 -16.43 -10.58 -22.26
C SER A 45 -17.60 -11.52 -22.60
N SER A 46 -18.62 -11.58 -21.73
CA SER A 46 -19.83 -12.34 -21.99
C SER A 46 -20.58 -11.74 -23.21
N GLY A 47 -20.81 -12.55 -24.24
CA GLY A 47 -21.46 -12.12 -25.48
C GLY A 47 -20.55 -11.40 -26.49
N ASN A 48 -19.39 -10.91 -26.11
CA ASN A 48 -18.42 -10.30 -27.03
C ASN A 48 -17.22 -11.22 -27.36
N GLY A 49 -16.92 -12.15 -26.48
CA GLY A 49 -15.69 -12.94 -26.54
C GLY A 49 -14.44 -12.12 -26.15
N ASP A 50 -13.36 -12.79 -25.87
CA ASP A 50 -12.15 -12.17 -25.30
C ASP A 50 -11.47 -11.20 -26.26
N LEU A 51 -11.23 -11.61 -27.50
CA LEU A 51 -10.48 -10.76 -28.46
C LEU A 51 -11.19 -9.44 -28.75
N ARG A 52 -12.51 -9.47 -28.93
CA ARG A 52 -13.29 -8.25 -29.16
C ARG A 52 -13.31 -7.36 -27.91
N THR A 53 -13.42 -7.96 -26.75
CA THR A 53 -13.38 -7.22 -25.47
C THR A 53 -12.04 -6.53 -25.27
N ILE A 54 -10.93 -7.23 -25.56
CA ILE A 54 -9.57 -6.66 -25.50
C ILE A 54 -9.43 -5.50 -26.51
N GLU A 55 -9.91 -5.68 -27.75
CA GLU A 55 -9.87 -4.61 -28.75
C GLU A 55 -10.64 -3.36 -28.28
N MET A 56 -11.86 -3.52 -27.80
CA MET A 56 -12.67 -2.40 -27.31
C MET A 56 -12.02 -1.69 -26.13
N ALA A 57 -11.49 -2.45 -25.17
CA ALA A 57 -10.79 -1.93 -24.00
C ALA A 57 -9.52 -1.19 -24.39
N ALA A 58 -8.70 -1.73 -25.29
CA ALA A 58 -7.48 -1.10 -25.78
C ALA A 58 -7.75 0.24 -26.50
N ARG A 59 -8.79 0.30 -27.34
CA ARG A 59 -9.20 1.56 -28.00
C ARG A 59 -9.61 2.61 -26.97
N LYS A 60 -10.39 2.21 -25.96
CA LYS A 60 -10.81 3.11 -24.89
C LYS A 60 -9.63 3.55 -24.02
N ALA A 61 -8.70 2.67 -23.73
CA ALA A 61 -7.46 3.01 -23.03
C ALA A 61 -6.64 4.08 -23.78
N MET A 62 -6.53 3.98 -25.12
CA MET A 62 -5.89 5.03 -25.94
C MET A 62 -6.57 6.40 -25.77
N GLU A 63 -7.92 6.44 -25.74
CA GLU A 63 -8.65 7.69 -25.50
C GLU A 63 -8.33 8.25 -24.09
N PHE A 64 -8.25 7.38 -23.07
CA PHE A 64 -7.91 7.78 -21.70
C PHE A 64 -6.46 8.28 -21.59
N VAL A 65 -5.51 7.63 -22.25
CA VAL A 65 -4.12 8.11 -22.33
C VAL A 65 -4.07 9.48 -22.99
N ARG A 66 -4.78 9.66 -24.11
CA ARG A 66 -4.85 10.97 -24.80
C ARG A 66 -5.45 12.05 -23.89
N TYR A 67 -6.52 11.74 -23.15
CA TYR A 67 -7.09 12.63 -22.16
C TYR A 67 -6.08 12.98 -21.06
N ALA A 68 -5.43 11.95 -20.48
CA ALA A 68 -4.47 12.13 -19.39
C ALA A 68 -3.25 12.98 -19.82
N THR A 69 -2.74 12.80 -21.04
CA THR A 69 -1.62 13.60 -21.56
C THR A 69 -1.96 15.08 -21.77
N GLY A 70 -3.25 15.41 -21.85
CA GLY A 70 -3.74 16.79 -21.92
C GLY A 70 -3.82 17.50 -20.58
N LEU A 71 -3.75 16.75 -19.48
CA LEU A 71 -3.80 17.31 -18.12
C LEU A 71 -2.50 18.04 -17.80
N ARG A 72 -2.60 19.06 -16.95
CA ARG A 72 -1.46 19.81 -16.42
C ARG A 72 -1.39 19.58 -14.92
N ARG A 73 -0.18 19.44 -14.39
CA ARG A 73 0.04 19.43 -12.95
C ARG A 73 -0.16 20.84 -12.42
N GLU A 74 -0.77 20.91 -11.25
CA GLU A 74 -1.02 22.15 -10.54
C GLU A 74 -0.28 22.13 -9.21
N GLU A 75 -0.02 23.29 -8.63
CA GLU A 75 0.58 23.39 -7.31
C GLU A 75 -0.37 22.78 -6.27
N ALA A 76 0.15 21.87 -5.46
CA ALA A 76 -0.59 21.20 -4.41
C ALA A 76 0.09 21.35 -3.06
N ARG A 77 -0.71 21.45 -1.99
CA ARG A 77 -0.21 21.45 -0.62
C ARG A 77 -0.02 20.02 -0.12
N LEU A 78 0.89 19.83 0.82
CA LEU A 78 1.08 18.53 1.48
C LEU A 78 -0.22 17.97 2.06
N SER A 79 -1.10 18.82 2.57
CA SER A 79 -2.42 18.44 3.10
C SER A 79 -3.39 17.85 2.07
N GLN A 80 -3.07 17.91 0.79
CA GLN A 80 -3.88 17.32 -0.29
C GLN A 80 -3.34 15.97 -0.74
N LEU A 81 -2.20 15.52 -0.19
CA LEU A 81 -1.58 14.25 -0.56
C LEU A 81 -2.16 13.10 0.24
N ASN A 82 -2.47 12.02 -0.47
CA ASN A 82 -2.72 10.70 0.10
C ASN A 82 -1.52 9.82 -0.22
N ILE A 83 -0.93 9.20 0.80
CA ILE A 83 0.34 8.49 0.70
C ILE A 83 0.17 7.08 1.25
N GLY A 84 0.67 6.08 0.52
CA GLY A 84 0.73 4.70 0.98
C GLY A 84 2.08 4.37 1.61
N LEU A 85 2.10 3.54 2.66
CA LEU A 85 3.33 3.02 3.27
C LEU A 85 3.39 1.50 3.17
N LYS A 86 4.50 0.97 2.67
CA LYS A 86 4.78 -0.46 2.56
C LYS A 86 6.21 -0.76 2.98
N CYS A 87 6.44 -1.94 3.55
CA CYS A 87 7.78 -2.51 3.63
C CYS A 87 7.78 -3.92 3.04
N GLY A 88 8.89 -4.34 2.45
CA GLY A 88 8.98 -5.68 1.86
C GLY A 88 10.41 -6.13 1.63
N GLU A 89 10.61 -7.44 1.70
CA GLU A 89 11.95 -8.05 1.73
C GLU A 89 12.85 -7.40 2.78
N SER A 90 12.22 -7.17 3.95
CA SER A 90 12.86 -6.50 5.07
C SER A 90 14.04 -7.31 5.61
N ASP A 91 15.07 -6.59 6.01
CA ASP A 91 16.21 -7.06 6.76
C ASP A 91 16.39 -6.21 8.03
N THR A 92 17.49 -6.40 8.76
CA THR A 92 17.77 -5.62 9.98
C THR A 92 17.88 -4.13 9.69
N THR A 93 18.40 -3.71 8.52
CA THR A 93 18.53 -2.29 8.17
C THR A 93 17.16 -1.62 7.95
N SER A 94 16.15 -2.40 7.56
CA SER A 94 14.77 -1.92 7.41
C SER A 94 14.22 -1.45 8.75
N GLY A 95 14.38 -2.25 9.81
CA GLY A 95 13.90 -1.92 11.15
C GLY A 95 14.69 -0.83 11.85
N PHE A 96 16.00 -0.73 11.59
CA PHE A 96 16.89 0.23 12.25
C PHE A 96 17.02 1.57 11.54
N ALA A 97 16.77 1.64 10.24
CA ALA A 97 16.97 2.86 9.45
C ALA A 97 15.81 3.21 8.52
N SER A 98 15.44 2.33 7.55
CA SER A 98 14.47 2.71 6.50
C SER A 98 13.10 2.99 7.09
N ASN A 99 12.55 2.10 7.90
CA ASN A 99 11.25 2.31 8.53
C ASN A 99 11.26 3.48 9.52
N PRO A 100 12.26 3.64 10.42
CA PRO A 100 12.34 4.82 11.27
C PRO A 100 12.46 6.15 10.49
N ALA A 101 13.19 6.19 9.37
CA ALA A 101 13.27 7.39 8.53
C ALA A 101 11.91 7.72 7.89
N VAL A 102 11.19 6.71 7.39
CA VAL A 102 9.80 6.86 6.93
C VAL A 102 8.89 7.28 8.09
N GLY A 103 9.13 6.81 9.31
CA GLY A 103 8.42 7.25 10.51
C GLY A 103 8.52 8.75 10.74
N VAL A 104 9.73 9.33 10.59
CA VAL A 104 9.92 10.79 10.65
C VAL A 104 9.16 11.51 9.54
N VAL A 105 9.17 10.96 8.31
CA VAL A 105 8.39 11.50 7.19
C VAL A 105 6.89 11.47 7.52
N THR A 106 6.39 10.35 8.07
CA THR A 106 5.00 10.18 8.49
C THR A 106 4.59 11.24 9.52
N GLU A 107 5.42 11.50 10.53
CA GLU A 107 5.17 12.54 11.53
C GLU A 107 5.06 13.95 10.90
N ARG A 108 5.95 14.28 9.97
CA ARG A 108 5.95 15.57 9.26
C ARG A 108 4.72 15.74 8.37
N LEU A 109 4.38 14.71 7.62
CA LEU A 109 3.25 14.74 6.68
C LEU A 109 1.92 14.79 7.41
N THR A 110 1.72 13.99 8.46
CA THR A 110 0.50 14.04 9.27
C THR A 110 0.35 15.40 9.97
N SER A 111 1.44 15.96 10.48
CA SER A 111 1.44 17.32 11.06
C SER A 111 1.11 18.40 10.02
N SER A 112 1.36 18.16 8.74
CA SER A 112 1.00 19.04 7.63
C SER A 112 -0.42 18.80 7.08
N GLY A 113 -1.18 17.89 7.68
CA GLY A 113 -2.55 17.55 7.29
C GLY A 113 -2.66 16.58 6.13
N ALA A 114 -1.59 15.88 5.75
CA ALA A 114 -1.64 14.82 4.75
C ALA A 114 -2.37 13.57 5.26
N THR A 115 -2.87 12.77 4.33
CA THR A 115 -3.47 11.47 4.63
C THR A 115 -2.46 10.37 4.33
N ILE A 116 -2.26 9.47 5.29
CA ILE A 116 -1.31 8.37 5.17
C ILE A 116 -2.01 7.06 5.48
N MET A 117 -1.73 6.04 4.68
CA MET A 117 -2.26 4.70 4.85
C MET A 117 -1.13 3.70 4.99
N PHE A 118 -1.26 2.78 5.92
CA PHE A 118 -0.39 1.61 6.06
C PHE A 118 -1.22 0.37 6.34
N GLY A 119 -0.69 -0.82 6.08
CA GLY A 119 -1.44 -2.07 6.23
C GLY A 119 -0.57 -3.20 6.77
N GLU A 120 -0.62 -4.37 6.11
CA GLU A 120 0.18 -5.56 6.45
C GLU A 120 -0.26 -6.23 7.75
N THR A 121 -1.57 -6.48 7.87
CA THR A 121 -2.18 -7.05 9.09
C THR A 121 -1.41 -8.26 9.66
N PRO A 122 -1.01 -9.28 8.85
CA PRO A 122 -0.28 -10.43 9.40
C PRO A 122 1.12 -10.08 9.91
N GLU A 123 1.76 -9.04 9.38
CA GLU A 123 3.10 -8.59 9.81
C GLU A 123 3.08 -7.73 11.09
N LEU A 124 1.92 -7.55 11.70
CA LEU A 124 1.78 -6.90 13.02
C LEU A 124 1.80 -7.91 14.18
N THR A 125 1.83 -9.21 13.88
CA THR A 125 1.85 -10.28 14.88
C THR A 125 3.09 -10.18 15.78
N GLY A 126 2.85 -9.99 17.07
CA GLY A 126 3.89 -9.76 18.09
C GLY A 126 4.16 -8.27 18.40
N ALA A 127 3.63 -7.33 17.59
CA ALA A 127 3.67 -5.90 17.89
C ALA A 127 2.29 -5.26 18.05
N GLU A 128 1.20 -6.03 17.91
CA GLU A 128 -0.18 -5.54 17.99
C GLU A 128 -0.47 -4.80 19.30
N GLN A 129 0.09 -5.27 20.42
CA GLN A 129 -0.07 -4.64 21.74
C GLN A 129 0.70 -3.31 21.86
N VAL A 130 1.70 -3.11 21.04
CA VAL A 130 2.44 -1.84 20.94
C VAL A 130 1.70 -0.88 20.03
N LEU A 131 1.31 -1.36 18.84
CA LEU A 131 0.61 -0.56 17.84
C LEU A 131 -0.73 -0.03 18.35
N VAL A 132 -1.48 -0.84 19.10
CA VAL A 132 -2.79 -0.44 19.67
C VAL A 132 -2.73 0.86 20.46
N LYS A 133 -1.60 1.15 21.13
CA LYS A 133 -1.39 2.39 21.89
C LYS A 133 -1.24 3.64 21.02
N SER A 134 -1.00 3.46 19.72
CA SER A 134 -0.89 4.55 18.75
C SER A 134 -2.25 5.06 18.25
N PHE A 135 -3.34 4.32 18.46
CA PHE A 135 -4.68 4.79 18.12
C PHE A 135 -5.13 5.93 19.03
N GLU A 136 -5.77 6.94 18.45
CA GLU A 136 -6.22 8.15 19.15
C GLU A 136 -7.30 7.86 20.19
N LYS A 137 -8.24 6.93 19.88
CA LYS A 137 -9.45 6.66 20.66
C LYS A 137 -9.49 5.21 21.13
N ASP A 138 -10.09 4.97 22.28
CA ASP A 138 -10.24 3.62 22.85
C ASP A 138 -11.17 2.72 22.03
N GLU A 139 -12.15 3.32 21.36
CA GLU A 139 -13.05 2.59 20.45
C GLU A 139 -12.26 2.01 19.27
N LEU A 140 -11.34 2.81 18.69
CA LEU A 140 -10.45 2.37 17.60
C LEU A 140 -9.48 1.27 18.05
N ARG A 141 -8.98 1.36 19.29
CA ARG A 141 -8.13 0.29 19.87
C ARG A 141 -8.88 -1.03 19.97
N THR A 142 -10.12 -0.97 20.41
CA THR A 142 -11.00 -2.15 20.52
C THR A 142 -11.32 -2.70 19.11
N GLU A 143 -11.60 -1.83 18.16
CA GLU A 143 -11.89 -2.20 16.77
C GLU A 143 -10.67 -2.83 16.10
N PHE A 144 -9.49 -2.20 16.22
CA PHE A 144 -8.25 -2.77 15.70
C PHE A 144 -7.99 -4.19 16.22
N MET A 145 -8.13 -4.41 17.51
CA MET A 145 -7.92 -5.75 18.09
C MET A 145 -8.93 -6.77 17.58
N LYS A 146 -10.16 -6.36 17.27
CA LYS A 146 -11.14 -7.24 16.61
C LYS A 146 -10.75 -7.56 15.17
N VAL A 147 -10.34 -6.56 14.39
CA VAL A 147 -9.88 -6.72 13.01
C VAL A 147 -8.68 -7.65 12.97
N TYR A 148 -7.65 -7.35 13.76
CA TYR A 148 -6.44 -8.16 13.87
C TYR A 148 -6.76 -9.60 14.23
N LYS A 149 -7.54 -9.81 15.31
CA LYS A 149 -7.92 -11.16 15.78
C LYS A 149 -8.72 -11.92 14.72
N SER A 150 -9.66 -11.28 14.07
CA SER A 150 -10.46 -11.90 13.00
C SER A 150 -9.57 -12.36 11.83
N TYR A 151 -8.59 -11.54 11.45
CA TYR A 151 -7.63 -11.89 10.40
C TYR A 151 -6.75 -13.08 10.82
N PHE A 152 -6.24 -13.06 12.03
CA PHE A 152 -5.41 -14.13 12.58
C PHE A 152 -6.18 -15.45 12.70
N ASP A 153 -7.40 -15.41 13.27
CA ASP A 153 -8.29 -16.57 13.39
C ASP A 153 -8.63 -17.17 12.03
N PHE A 154 -8.81 -16.32 11.00
CA PHE A 154 -9.02 -16.79 9.62
C PHE A 154 -7.81 -17.55 9.09
N ILE A 155 -6.59 -17.02 9.24
CA ILE A 155 -5.37 -17.71 8.79
C ILE A 155 -5.21 -19.06 9.49
N LEU A 156 -5.39 -19.11 10.80
CA LEU A 156 -5.33 -20.37 11.56
C LEU A 156 -6.39 -21.37 11.09
N SER A 157 -7.59 -20.90 10.71
CA SER A 157 -8.65 -21.78 10.20
C SER A 157 -8.30 -22.44 8.87
N GLN A 158 -7.36 -21.87 8.12
CA GLN A 158 -6.83 -22.45 6.88
C GLN A 158 -5.67 -23.44 7.12
N GLY A 159 -5.35 -23.74 8.37
CA GLY A 159 -4.24 -24.63 8.73
C GLY A 159 -2.86 -24.01 8.54
N VAL A 160 -2.77 -22.69 8.45
CA VAL A 160 -1.51 -21.94 8.32
C VAL A 160 -1.15 -21.33 9.67
N ASP A 161 0.12 -21.49 10.06
CA ASP A 161 0.69 -20.83 11.22
C ASP A 161 1.66 -19.73 10.80
N LEU A 162 1.40 -18.49 11.23
CA LEU A 162 2.27 -17.35 10.94
C LEU A 162 3.65 -17.51 11.59
N LEU A 163 3.73 -18.16 12.76
CA LEU A 163 5.02 -18.43 13.42
C LEU A 163 5.96 -19.28 12.57
N GLY A 164 5.44 -20.08 11.64
CA GLY A 164 6.25 -20.88 10.72
C GLY A 164 6.50 -20.24 9.36
N SER A 165 5.74 -19.18 9.01
CA SER A 165 5.80 -18.52 7.71
C SER A 165 6.48 -17.14 7.75
N GLN A 166 6.55 -16.51 8.92
CA GLN A 166 7.16 -15.20 9.15
C GLN A 166 8.09 -15.24 10.39
N PRO A 167 9.32 -14.72 10.32
CA PRO A 167 10.01 -14.20 9.12
C PRO A 167 10.29 -15.29 8.08
N ASN A 168 10.22 -14.95 6.81
CA ASN A 168 10.56 -15.88 5.74
C ASN A 168 12.09 -16.09 5.62
N LYS A 169 12.52 -17.06 4.80
CA LYS A 169 13.94 -17.37 4.61
C LYS A 169 14.78 -16.16 4.19
N GLY A 170 14.22 -15.24 3.40
CA GLY A 170 14.87 -14.01 2.99
C GLY A 170 15.08 -13.05 4.16
N ASN A 171 14.08 -12.89 5.02
CA ASN A 171 14.19 -12.06 6.23
C ASN A 171 15.24 -12.63 7.20
N ILE A 172 15.24 -13.96 7.42
CA ILE A 172 16.22 -14.64 8.29
C ILE A 172 17.65 -14.45 7.73
N ALA A 173 17.85 -14.64 6.44
CA ALA A 173 19.13 -14.36 5.79
C ALA A 173 19.52 -12.87 5.85
N GLY A 174 18.55 -11.97 6.03
CA GLY A 174 18.77 -10.54 6.28
C GLY A 174 18.93 -10.18 7.76
N GLY A 175 19.02 -11.18 8.67
CA GLY A 175 19.30 -11.01 10.09
C GLY A 175 18.08 -10.87 11.00
N ILE A 176 16.85 -10.92 10.48
CA ILE A 176 15.63 -10.90 11.29
C ILE A 176 15.41 -12.30 11.87
N SER A 177 15.31 -12.42 13.19
CA SER A 177 15.28 -13.71 13.87
C SER A 177 13.88 -14.19 14.27
N THR A 178 12.99 -13.27 14.62
CA THR A 178 11.63 -13.60 15.13
C THR A 178 10.53 -12.79 14.45
N ILE A 179 9.29 -13.24 14.59
CA ILE A 179 8.12 -12.53 14.09
C ILE A 179 7.92 -11.20 14.81
N GLU A 180 8.19 -11.15 16.12
CA GLU A 180 8.11 -9.94 16.94
C GLU A 180 9.13 -8.90 16.49
N GLU A 181 10.37 -9.33 16.20
CA GLU A 181 11.42 -8.43 15.68
C GLU A 181 10.97 -7.83 14.33
N LYS A 182 10.44 -8.67 13.44
CA LYS A 182 9.89 -8.21 12.16
C LYS A 182 8.76 -7.20 12.36
N ALA A 183 7.80 -7.53 13.22
CA ALA A 183 6.64 -6.68 13.50
C ALA A 183 7.05 -5.35 14.18
N MET A 184 7.97 -5.39 15.13
CA MET A 184 8.51 -4.18 15.78
C MET A 184 9.25 -3.29 14.80
N GLY A 185 10.00 -3.86 13.84
CA GLY A 185 10.62 -3.12 12.75
C GLY A 185 9.57 -2.52 11.78
N ASN A 186 8.51 -3.25 11.48
CA ASN A 186 7.43 -2.81 10.60
C ASN A 186 6.72 -1.56 11.15
N ILE A 187 6.32 -1.55 12.42
CA ILE A 187 5.57 -0.43 13.01
C ILE A 187 6.39 0.88 13.11
N GLN A 188 7.72 0.83 12.96
CA GLN A 188 8.55 2.05 13.00
C GLN A 188 8.18 3.04 11.89
N LYS A 189 7.62 2.59 10.77
CA LYS A 189 7.25 3.46 9.63
C LYS A 189 6.12 4.45 9.93
N ILE A 190 5.38 4.25 11.05
CA ILE A 190 4.38 5.23 11.48
C ILE A 190 4.95 6.31 12.40
N GLY A 191 6.17 6.15 12.89
CA GLY A 191 6.78 7.06 13.86
C GLY A 191 5.95 7.19 15.13
N ARG A 192 5.78 8.41 15.60
CA ARG A 192 4.94 8.77 16.76
C ARG A 192 3.55 9.26 16.37
N ALA A 193 3.22 9.24 15.07
CA ALA A 193 1.93 9.69 14.58
C ALA A 193 0.80 8.86 15.21
N LYS A 194 -0.32 9.54 15.49
CA LYS A 194 -1.50 8.86 16.02
C LYS A 194 -2.34 8.31 14.88
N ILE A 195 -2.86 7.10 15.07
CA ILE A 195 -3.72 6.44 14.09
C ILE A 195 -5.13 6.96 14.27
N HIS A 196 -5.64 7.63 13.23
CA HIS A 196 -6.92 8.32 13.21
C HIS A 196 -8.10 7.38 12.90
N GLY A 197 -7.86 6.29 12.17
CA GLY A 197 -8.93 5.37 11.78
C GLY A 197 -8.44 4.04 11.24
N ILE A 198 -9.42 3.18 10.97
CA ILE A 198 -9.23 1.85 10.40
C ILE A 198 -10.01 1.81 9.09
N LEU A 199 -9.40 1.24 8.07
CA LEU A 199 -9.98 1.09 6.74
C LEU A 199 -10.10 -0.40 6.40
N ASP A 200 -11.16 -0.75 5.72
CA ASP A 200 -11.21 -2.01 4.99
C ASP A 200 -10.30 -1.96 3.75
N THR A 201 -10.01 -3.13 3.16
CA THR A 201 -9.17 -3.22 1.97
C THR A 201 -9.70 -2.30 0.86
N ALA A 202 -8.85 -1.41 0.35
CA ALA A 202 -9.17 -0.43 -0.69
C ALA A 202 -10.24 0.63 -0.30
N GLU A 203 -10.61 0.73 0.97
CA GLU A 203 -11.48 1.80 1.44
C GLU A 203 -10.73 3.14 1.47
N ALA A 204 -11.34 4.17 0.89
CA ALA A 204 -10.75 5.50 0.88
C ALA A 204 -10.94 6.22 2.21
N PRO A 205 -9.88 6.87 2.76
CA PRO A 205 -9.99 7.73 3.92
C PRO A 205 -10.96 8.92 3.65
N ARG A 206 -11.72 9.33 4.66
CA ARG A 206 -12.68 10.44 4.52
C ARG A 206 -12.14 11.77 5.01
N GLU A 207 -11.16 11.74 5.90
CA GLU A 207 -10.54 12.90 6.54
C GLU A 207 -9.02 12.76 6.53
N PRO A 208 -8.26 13.85 6.67
CA PRO A 208 -6.81 13.78 6.83
C PRO A 208 -6.41 13.00 8.08
N GLY A 209 -5.29 12.29 8.03
CA GLY A 209 -4.76 11.54 9.18
C GLY A 209 -3.99 10.29 8.79
N LEU A 210 -3.52 9.56 9.78
CA LEU A 210 -2.89 8.25 9.62
C LEU A 210 -3.92 7.14 9.78
N TYR A 211 -3.98 6.23 8.82
CA TYR A 211 -4.95 5.13 8.80
C TYR A 211 -4.29 3.77 8.70
N PHE A 212 -4.78 2.84 9.49
CA PHE A 212 -4.49 1.42 9.31
C PHE A 212 -5.50 0.81 8.33
N MET A 213 -5.01 0.19 7.25
CA MET A 213 -5.83 -0.56 6.29
C MET A 213 -5.68 -2.05 6.51
N ASN A 214 -6.79 -2.76 6.74
CA ASN A 214 -6.78 -4.21 6.89
C ASN A 214 -6.48 -4.89 5.55
N THR A 215 -5.26 -5.40 5.40
CA THR A 215 -4.76 -5.99 4.14
C THR A 215 -3.82 -7.16 4.39
N SER A 216 -3.59 -7.95 3.34
CA SER A 216 -2.47 -8.91 3.31
C SER A 216 -1.11 -8.18 3.35
N SER A 217 -0.04 -8.95 3.58
CA SER A 217 1.34 -8.45 3.47
C SER A 217 1.92 -8.56 2.05
N ALA A 218 1.19 -9.16 1.11
CA ALA A 218 1.63 -9.25 -0.28
C ALA A 218 1.76 -7.85 -0.90
N ALA A 219 2.93 -7.56 -1.48
CA ALA A 219 3.26 -6.21 -1.95
C ALA A 219 2.27 -5.72 -3.01
N ALA A 220 2.00 -6.53 -4.04
CA ALA A 220 1.08 -6.15 -5.11
C ALA A 220 -0.35 -5.90 -4.60
N ASP A 221 -0.84 -6.72 -3.66
CA ASP A 221 -2.18 -6.56 -3.08
C ASP A 221 -2.32 -5.23 -2.34
N LEU A 222 -1.37 -4.94 -1.43
CA LEU A 222 -1.42 -3.71 -0.62
C LEU A 222 -1.21 -2.46 -1.46
N LEU A 223 -0.23 -2.45 -2.38
CA LEU A 223 0.00 -1.31 -3.27
C LEU A 223 -1.24 -1.01 -4.13
N THR A 224 -1.88 -2.05 -4.67
CA THR A 224 -3.13 -1.91 -5.44
C THR A 224 -4.27 -1.39 -4.56
N ALA A 225 -4.42 -1.91 -3.34
CA ALA A 225 -5.46 -1.49 -2.41
C ALA A 225 -5.29 -0.01 -2.00
N MET A 226 -4.06 0.42 -1.67
CA MET A 226 -3.79 1.82 -1.33
C MET A 226 -3.98 2.75 -2.53
N ALA A 227 -3.58 2.33 -3.74
CA ALA A 227 -3.84 3.09 -4.96
C ALA A 227 -5.34 3.24 -5.23
N ALA A 228 -6.14 2.17 -5.04
CA ALA A 228 -7.61 2.22 -5.14
C ALA A 228 -8.24 3.13 -4.07
N ALA A 229 -7.65 3.19 -2.88
CA ALA A 229 -8.05 4.10 -1.80
C ALA A 229 -7.60 5.56 -2.04
N GLY A 230 -6.90 5.84 -3.14
CA GLY A 230 -6.53 7.18 -3.58
C GLY A 230 -5.10 7.60 -3.24
N ALA A 231 -4.19 6.67 -2.92
CA ALA A 231 -2.78 7.02 -2.75
C ALA A 231 -2.19 7.61 -4.03
N ALA A 232 -1.72 8.84 -3.95
CA ALA A 232 -1.08 9.56 -5.05
C ALA A 232 0.38 9.14 -5.26
N VAL A 233 1.04 8.69 -4.21
CA VAL A 233 2.40 8.18 -4.17
C VAL A 233 2.52 7.17 -3.04
N GLN A 234 3.43 6.20 -3.17
CA GLN A 234 3.64 5.18 -2.15
C GLN A 234 5.12 5.10 -1.78
N LEU A 235 5.41 5.06 -0.48
CA LEU A 235 6.75 4.88 0.07
C LEU A 235 6.96 3.42 0.42
N PHE A 236 7.93 2.79 -0.20
CA PHE A 236 8.21 1.37 -0.04
C PHE A 236 9.64 1.14 0.47
N THR A 237 9.76 0.81 1.74
CA THR A 237 11.06 0.45 2.33
C THR A 237 11.42 -0.99 2.01
N THR A 238 12.67 -1.24 1.65
CA THR A 238 13.17 -2.58 1.36
C THR A 238 14.60 -2.76 1.88
N GLY A 239 14.92 -3.98 2.30
CA GLY A 239 16.28 -4.37 2.66
C GLY A 239 17.02 -5.04 1.52
N LYS A 240 16.31 -5.77 0.65
CA LYS A 240 16.89 -6.60 -0.42
C LYS A 240 16.49 -6.19 -1.84
N GLY A 241 15.88 -5.01 -2.03
CA GLY A 241 15.59 -4.48 -3.36
C GLY A 241 14.34 -5.09 -3.98
N ASN A 242 13.23 -5.17 -3.22
CA ASN A 242 11.93 -5.58 -3.77
C ASN A 242 11.58 -4.73 -4.99
N ASN A 243 11.24 -5.39 -6.11
CA ASN A 243 10.98 -4.75 -7.39
C ASN A 243 9.49 -4.53 -7.70
N VAL A 244 8.56 -4.90 -6.80
CA VAL A 244 7.12 -4.73 -7.05
C VAL A 244 6.75 -3.26 -7.08
N GLY A 245 6.15 -2.81 -8.17
CA GLY A 245 5.57 -1.49 -8.35
C GLY A 245 4.04 -1.53 -8.48
N THR A 246 3.47 -0.54 -9.12
CA THR A 246 2.06 -0.54 -9.54
C THR A 246 1.84 0.44 -10.69
N ALA A 247 0.99 0.07 -11.63
CA ALA A 247 0.63 0.89 -12.80
C ALA A 247 -0.21 2.14 -12.46
N ILE A 248 -0.67 2.30 -11.20
CA ILE A 248 -1.66 3.32 -10.83
C ILE A 248 -1.03 4.51 -10.13
N SER A 249 -0.09 4.28 -9.22
CA SER A 249 0.58 5.34 -8.46
C SER A 249 2.08 5.06 -8.33
N PRO A 250 2.95 6.08 -8.42
CA PRO A 250 4.40 5.92 -8.25
C PRO A 250 4.76 5.25 -6.93
N VAL A 251 5.73 4.34 -6.95
CA VAL A 251 6.25 3.65 -5.76
C VAL A 251 7.72 4.00 -5.58
N ILE A 252 8.03 4.79 -4.56
CA ILE A 252 9.39 5.22 -4.21
C ILE A 252 10.06 4.14 -3.37
N LYS A 253 11.14 3.56 -3.87
CA LYS A 253 11.93 2.53 -3.18
C LYS A 253 13.01 3.17 -2.29
N ILE A 254 12.95 2.83 -1.00
CA ILE A 254 13.83 3.39 0.02
C ILE A 254 14.64 2.25 0.64
N CYS A 255 15.97 2.34 0.62
CA CYS A 255 16.83 1.29 1.12
C CYS A 255 17.94 1.85 2.04
N ALA A 256 18.24 1.12 3.12
CA ALA A 256 19.36 1.42 4.01
C ALA A 256 20.43 0.30 4.02
N ASN A 257 20.24 -0.74 3.21
CA ASN A 257 21.23 -1.79 3.03
C ASN A 257 22.21 -1.37 1.92
N ARG A 258 23.48 -1.13 2.28
CA ARG A 258 24.52 -0.68 1.34
C ARG A 258 24.71 -1.65 0.18
N GLU A 259 24.79 -2.95 0.48
CA GLU A 259 24.98 -3.97 -0.55
C GLU A 259 23.83 -3.96 -1.58
N THR A 260 22.62 -3.79 -1.13
CA THR A 260 21.45 -3.67 -2.02
C THR A 260 21.48 -2.38 -2.83
N CYS A 261 21.84 -1.25 -2.21
CA CYS A 261 21.97 0.03 -2.90
C CYS A 261 23.06 0.01 -3.98
N GLU A 262 24.16 -0.73 -3.75
CA GLU A 262 25.24 -0.89 -4.72
C GLU A 262 24.90 -1.89 -5.84
N ASN A 263 24.36 -3.06 -5.46
CA ASN A 263 24.12 -4.16 -6.42
C ASN A 263 22.80 -4.05 -7.21
N SER A 264 21.84 -3.27 -6.71
CA SER A 264 20.51 -3.09 -7.32
C SER A 264 20.14 -1.61 -7.38
N ALA A 265 21.13 -0.76 -7.70
CA ALA A 265 20.95 0.70 -7.72
C ALA A 265 19.79 1.15 -8.61
N GLU A 266 19.54 0.45 -9.72
CA GLU A 266 18.44 0.73 -10.64
C GLU A 266 17.05 0.53 -10.05
N ASN A 267 16.95 -0.24 -8.95
CA ASN A 267 15.67 -0.51 -8.27
C ASN A 267 15.43 0.41 -7.06
N ILE A 268 16.38 1.28 -6.72
CA ILE A 268 16.33 2.10 -5.50
C ILE A 268 16.27 3.58 -5.87
N ASP A 269 15.26 4.28 -5.37
CA ASP A 269 15.09 5.71 -5.58
C ASP A 269 15.80 6.54 -4.51
N VAL A 270 15.87 6.01 -3.27
CA VAL A 270 16.48 6.72 -2.13
C VAL A 270 17.39 5.78 -1.36
N ASP A 271 18.70 6.00 -1.49
CA ASP A 271 19.71 5.35 -0.66
C ASP A 271 19.92 6.15 0.63
N ILE A 272 19.59 5.54 1.75
CA ILE A 272 19.81 6.07 3.09
C ILE A 272 20.73 5.17 3.93
N SER A 273 21.57 4.36 3.28
CA SER A 273 22.50 3.43 3.92
C SER A 273 23.48 4.13 4.85
N GLY A 274 23.78 5.40 4.60
CA GLY A 274 24.60 6.24 5.46
C GLY A 274 24.10 6.33 6.91
N ILE A 275 22.82 6.06 7.18
CA ILE A 275 22.29 6.03 8.55
C ILE A 275 22.91 4.87 9.35
N ILE A 276 23.08 3.72 8.72
CA ILE A 276 23.67 2.52 9.36
C ILE A 276 25.21 2.60 9.39
N TYR A 277 25.80 3.01 8.28
CA TYR A 277 27.25 2.92 8.10
C TYR A 277 28.00 4.23 8.43
N GLY A 278 27.29 5.22 8.96
CA GLY A 278 27.83 6.53 9.32
C GLY A 278 27.74 7.57 8.19
N GLY A 279 27.71 8.82 8.58
CA GLY A 279 27.62 9.96 7.65
C GLY A 279 26.23 10.57 7.49
N SER A 280 25.16 9.89 7.95
CA SER A 280 23.79 10.40 7.90
C SER A 280 23.01 10.16 9.19
N SER A 281 22.01 10.98 9.44
CA SER A 281 21.06 10.83 10.54
C SER A 281 19.69 10.38 10.02
N LEU A 282 18.80 9.93 10.92
CA LEU A 282 17.40 9.67 10.56
C LEU A 282 16.71 10.91 9.97
N LEU A 283 17.06 12.10 10.48
CA LEU A 283 16.48 13.35 9.98
C LEU A 283 16.94 13.65 8.55
N SER A 284 18.22 13.49 8.25
CA SER A 284 18.74 13.69 6.89
C SER A 284 18.24 12.63 5.91
N GLY A 285 18.04 11.39 6.37
CA GLY A 285 17.36 10.35 5.57
C GLY A 285 15.92 10.71 5.27
N ALA A 286 15.19 11.22 6.25
CA ALA A 286 13.82 11.70 6.05
C ALA A 286 13.77 12.90 5.10
N ASP A 287 14.74 13.82 5.15
CA ASP A 287 14.84 14.94 4.20
C ASP A 287 15.03 14.42 2.77
N ALA A 288 15.92 13.44 2.55
CA ALA A 288 16.13 12.84 1.23
C ALA A 288 14.87 12.15 0.69
N ILE A 289 14.10 11.46 1.56
CA ILE A 289 12.83 10.84 1.18
C ILE A 289 11.80 11.92 0.78
N MET A 290 11.67 12.98 1.56
CA MET A 290 10.76 14.10 1.27
C MET A 290 11.13 14.82 -0.03
N GLU A 291 12.42 15.00 -0.30
CA GLU A 291 12.90 15.59 -1.56
C GLU A 291 12.56 14.71 -2.77
N CYS A 292 12.84 13.40 -2.69
CA CYS A 292 12.48 12.45 -3.74
C CYS A 292 10.96 12.45 -3.97
N MET A 293 10.17 12.38 -2.91
CA MET A 293 8.70 12.43 -3.01
C MET A 293 8.22 13.72 -3.70
N ALA A 294 8.82 14.87 -3.39
CA ALA A 294 8.46 16.14 -4.04
C ALA A 294 8.77 16.13 -5.55
N ARG A 295 9.92 15.58 -5.95
CA ARG A 295 10.27 15.42 -7.39
C ARG A 295 9.30 14.48 -8.08
N VAL A 296 9.02 13.31 -7.48
CA VAL A 296 8.09 12.32 -8.04
C VAL A 296 6.68 12.90 -8.16
N CYS A 297 6.17 13.55 -7.13
CA CYS A 297 4.88 14.26 -7.20
C CYS A 297 4.86 15.38 -8.25
N SER A 298 6.03 15.93 -8.60
CA SER A 298 6.19 16.93 -9.67
C SER A 298 6.36 16.32 -11.07
N GLY A 299 6.47 14.98 -11.18
CA GLY A 299 6.47 14.26 -12.45
C GLY A 299 7.77 13.53 -12.81
N GLU A 300 8.75 13.47 -11.89
CA GLU A 300 9.91 12.60 -12.05
C GLU A 300 9.46 11.15 -11.92
N TYR A 301 9.93 10.26 -12.78
CA TYR A 301 9.62 8.85 -12.73
C TYR A 301 10.44 8.15 -11.64
N THR A 302 9.79 7.23 -10.94
CA THR A 302 10.46 6.31 -10.02
C THR A 302 11.18 5.19 -10.76
N SER A 303 12.09 4.51 -10.08
CA SER A 303 12.75 3.30 -10.59
C SER A 303 11.75 2.25 -11.07
N THR A 304 10.65 2.05 -10.34
CA THR A 304 9.61 1.10 -10.73
C THR A 304 8.90 1.50 -12.02
N GLU A 305 8.63 2.78 -12.24
CA GLU A 305 8.03 3.28 -13.48
C GLU A 305 9.01 3.14 -14.66
N MET A 306 10.28 3.47 -14.46
CA MET A 306 11.33 3.34 -15.48
C MET A 306 11.58 1.89 -15.91
N LEU A 307 11.43 0.95 -14.99
CA LEU A 307 11.63 -0.49 -15.22
C LEU A 307 10.34 -1.23 -15.59
N PHE A 308 9.22 -0.52 -15.71
CA PHE A 308 7.91 -1.10 -16.02
C PHE A 308 7.46 -2.17 -15.03
N HIS A 309 7.73 -1.95 -13.74
CA HIS A 309 7.19 -2.76 -12.65
C HIS A 309 5.75 -2.32 -12.36
N GLU A 310 4.82 -2.90 -13.09
CA GLU A 310 3.41 -2.47 -13.15
C GLU A 310 2.48 -3.56 -12.61
N GLU A 311 2.82 -4.11 -11.46
CA GLU A 311 2.03 -5.15 -10.83
C GLU A 311 0.65 -4.62 -10.44
N PHE A 312 -0.35 -5.44 -10.70
CA PHE A 312 -1.73 -5.18 -10.35
C PHE A 312 -2.38 -6.44 -9.78
N ALA A 313 -2.83 -6.36 -8.53
CA ALA A 313 -3.54 -7.45 -7.89
C ALA A 313 -5.02 -7.08 -7.73
N PRO A 314 -5.93 -7.75 -8.45
CA PRO A 314 -7.36 -7.56 -8.27
C PRO A 314 -7.77 -7.86 -6.83
N THR A 315 -8.70 -7.06 -6.30
CA THR A 315 -9.30 -7.31 -4.99
C THR A 315 -9.88 -8.71 -4.93
N ARG A 316 -9.56 -9.47 -3.89
CA ARG A 316 -10.05 -10.82 -3.68
C ARG A 316 -11.16 -10.84 -2.63
N LEU A 317 -12.08 -11.82 -2.75
CA LEU A 317 -13.17 -11.99 -1.81
C LEU A 317 -12.71 -12.49 -0.43
N PHE A 318 -11.51 -13.06 -0.35
CA PHE A 318 -10.96 -13.65 0.87
C PHE A 318 -9.62 -13.02 1.24
N PRO A 319 -9.36 -12.81 2.54
CA PRO A 319 -8.06 -12.40 3.04
C PRO A 319 -6.97 -13.38 2.61
N GLN A 320 -5.76 -12.89 2.43
CA GLN A 320 -4.58 -13.70 2.12
C GLN A 320 -3.55 -13.56 3.24
N SER A 321 -2.82 -14.63 3.45
CA SER A 321 -1.67 -14.66 4.38
C SER A 321 -0.48 -13.87 3.85
#